data_0e1e0e4ec28ad1dffbab68b794d596db
#
_entry.id   0e1e0e4ec28ad1dffbab68b794d596db
#
_cell.length_a   1.000
_cell.length_b   1.000
_cell.length_c   1.000
_cell.angle_alpha   90.00
_cell.angle_beta   90.00
_cell.angle_gamma   90.00
#
_symmetry.space_group_name_H-M   'P 1'
#
loop_
_entity.id
_entity.type
_entity.pdbx_description
1 polymer ?
#
loop_
_entity_poly.entity_id
_entity_poly.type
_entity_poly.pdbx_seq_one_letter_code
_entity_poly.pdbx_strand_id
1 'polypeptide(L)'
;KIIRYERPDAILPGIGGQTGLNLAMQLEKKGILAECRVELLGTRSSSIEQAEDREMFKELCEELGEPVLPSDIASSMEEGLAVAQKIGYPVVLRPAFTLGGTGGGFADNEAEFLPLMKNALSLSPVSQVLIEKSIKGYKEIEYEVMRDANDTAITICNMENLDPVGIHTGDSIVVCPSQTLTNKEYHMLRDSALKIIRALQIEGGCNVQFALDPNSFQYYLIEVNPRVSRSSALASKASGYPIARVSAKIGVGYTLDEIRLANTCAAFEPTLDYVVTKMPRFP
;
A
#
# COMPACT_ATOMS: atom_id res chain seq x y z
N LYS A 1 10.31 27.21 7.32
CA LYS A 1 11.13 28.29 6.77
C LYS A 1 10.93 28.45 5.27
N ILE A 2 11.04 27.36 4.44
CA ILE A 2 10.92 27.41 2.98
C ILE A 2 9.57 27.96 2.55
N ILE A 3 8.45 27.44 3.05
CA ILE A 3 7.10 27.92 2.72
C ILE A 3 6.94 29.41 3.00
N ARG A 4 7.44 29.91 4.14
CA ARG A 4 7.38 31.33 4.49
C ARG A 4 8.28 32.21 3.61
N TYR A 5 9.34 31.63 3.05
CA TYR A 5 10.28 32.32 2.16
C TYR A 5 9.75 32.34 0.72
N GLU A 6 9.41 31.17 0.18
CA GLU A 6 8.97 31.00 -1.22
C GLU A 6 7.52 31.43 -1.44
N ARG A 7 6.67 31.39 -0.39
CA ARG A 7 5.24 31.74 -0.41
C ARG A 7 4.48 31.06 -1.55
N PRO A 8 4.53 29.72 -1.66
CA PRO A 8 3.76 29.01 -2.67
C PRO A 8 2.27 29.14 -2.37
N ASP A 9 1.44 29.12 -3.42
CA ASP A 9 -0.01 29.07 -3.28
C ASP A 9 -0.48 27.68 -2.85
N ALA A 10 0.24 26.62 -3.25
CA ALA A 10 -0.13 25.26 -2.97
C ALA A 10 1.08 24.31 -2.90
N ILE A 11 0.88 23.11 -2.34
CA ILE A 11 1.84 22.00 -2.36
C ILE A 11 1.16 20.72 -2.84
N LEU A 12 1.88 19.90 -3.59
CA LEU A 12 1.42 18.61 -4.10
C LEU A 12 2.29 17.49 -3.51
N PRO A 13 1.92 16.92 -2.35
CA PRO A 13 2.77 15.97 -1.63
C PRO A 13 2.80 14.59 -2.26
N GLY A 14 1.73 14.18 -2.96
CA GLY A 14 1.57 12.84 -3.52
C GLY A 14 2.63 12.43 -4.56
N ILE A 15 3.44 13.39 -5.07
CA ILE A 15 4.56 13.13 -6.00
C ILE A 15 5.90 13.06 -5.26
N GLY A 16 5.96 13.51 -4.00
CA GLY A 16 7.17 13.57 -3.20
C GLY A 16 7.54 12.28 -2.45
N GLY A 17 6.87 11.17 -2.75
CA GLY A 17 7.02 9.91 -2.02
C GLY A 17 6.57 10.03 -0.56
N GLN A 18 6.93 9.05 0.27
CA GLN A 18 6.53 9.03 1.68
C GLN A 18 7.02 10.24 2.47
N THR A 19 8.23 10.70 2.19
CA THR A 19 8.80 11.88 2.86
C THR A 19 7.97 13.14 2.57
N GLY A 20 7.57 13.35 1.32
CA GLY A 20 6.72 14.48 0.94
C GLY A 20 5.36 14.43 1.62
N LEU A 21 4.75 13.24 1.67
CA LEU A 21 3.47 13.01 2.31
C LEU A 21 3.55 13.28 3.82
N ASN A 22 4.52 12.71 4.52
CA ASN A 22 4.72 12.89 5.95
C ASN A 22 4.98 14.36 6.33
N LEU A 23 5.76 15.08 5.53
CA LEU A 23 6.02 16.50 5.75
C LEU A 23 4.75 17.34 5.59
N ALA A 24 3.95 17.07 4.56
CA ALA A 24 2.70 17.77 4.32
C ALA A 24 1.72 17.57 5.48
N MET A 25 1.54 16.31 5.93
CA MET A 25 0.69 15.98 7.07
C MET A 25 1.15 16.66 8.36
N GLN A 26 2.46 16.71 8.61
CA GLN A 26 3.01 17.41 9.78
C GLN A 26 2.79 18.94 9.69
N LEU A 27 2.93 19.54 8.52
CA LEU A 27 2.72 20.97 8.31
C LEU A 27 1.25 21.34 8.53
N GLU A 28 0.34 20.49 8.07
CA GLU A 28 -1.09 20.67 8.26
C GLU A 28 -1.48 20.53 9.75
N LYS A 29 -1.08 19.45 10.41
CA LYS A 29 -1.34 19.23 11.85
C LYS A 29 -0.79 20.35 12.72
N LYS A 30 0.30 21.01 12.31
CA LYS A 30 0.86 22.21 12.99
C LYS A 30 0.19 23.52 12.60
N GLY A 31 -0.81 23.51 11.72
CA GLY A 31 -1.51 24.71 11.25
C GLY A 31 -0.69 25.61 10.33
N ILE A 32 0.51 25.19 9.92
CA ILE A 32 1.42 26.03 9.11
C ILE A 32 0.87 26.28 7.71
N LEU A 33 0.19 25.30 7.11
CA LEU A 33 -0.43 25.48 5.79
C LEU A 33 -1.52 26.54 5.86
N ALA A 34 -2.39 26.48 6.84
CA ALA A 34 -3.45 27.48 7.06
C ALA A 34 -2.87 28.88 7.37
N GLU A 35 -1.85 28.97 8.26
CA GLU A 35 -1.15 30.22 8.58
C GLU A 35 -0.56 30.89 7.33
N CYS A 36 0.05 30.09 6.47
CA CYS A 36 0.70 30.57 5.24
C CYS A 36 -0.27 30.68 4.04
N ARG A 37 -1.52 30.26 4.18
CA ARG A 37 -2.54 30.19 3.11
C ARG A 37 -2.08 29.31 1.95
N VAL A 38 -1.49 28.16 2.26
CA VAL A 38 -1.03 27.19 1.30
C VAL A 38 -2.05 26.05 1.17
N GLU A 39 -2.51 25.79 -0.04
CA GLU A 39 -3.45 24.71 -0.32
C GLU A 39 -2.71 23.36 -0.44
N LEU A 40 -3.34 22.29 0.05
CA LEU A 40 -2.88 20.91 -0.16
C LEU A 40 -3.59 20.35 -1.40
N LEU A 41 -2.84 20.12 -2.48
CA LEU A 41 -3.37 19.62 -3.75
C LEU A 41 -3.38 18.10 -3.82
N GLY A 42 -4.35 17.56 -4.57
CA GLY A 42 -4.55 16.12 -4.77
C GLY A 42 -5.29 15.48 -3.61
N THR A 43 -4.82 14.34 -3.15
CA THR A 43 -5.49 13.57 -2.08
C THR A 43 -5.56 14.37 -0.78
N ARG A 44 -6.76 14.42 -0.18
CA ARG A 44 -7.01 15.12 1.09
C ARG A 44 -6.26 14.49 2.25
N SER A 45 -5.91 15.28 3.24
CA SER A 45 -5.21 14.81 4.44
C SER A 45 -5.98 13.73 5.20
N SER A 46 -7.30 13.85 5.31
CA SER A 46 -8.15 12.83 5.93
C SER A 46 -8.07 11.48 5.22
N SER A 47 -8.02 11.48 3.89
CA SER A 47 -7.85 10.26 3.07
C SER A 47 -6.46 9.65 3.23
N ILE A 48 -5.43 10.49 3.34
CA ILE A 48 -4.07 10.05 3.61
C ILE A 48 -3.98 9.41 5.00
N GLU A 49 -4.55 10.06 6.00
CA GLU A 49 -4.58 9.54 7.37
C GLU A 49 -5.31 8.20 7.46
N GLN A 50 -6.48 8.10 6.82
CA GLN A 50 -7.25 6.85 6.76
C GLN A 50 -6.51 5.71 6.04
N ALA A 51 -5.74 6.02 5.00
CA ALA A 51 -4.94 5.03 4.28
C ALA A 51 -3.70 4.57 5.05
N GLU A 52 -3.10 5.45 5.88
CA GLU A 52 -1.84 5.19 6.58
C GLU A 52 -2.03 4.75 8.04
N ASP A 53 -3.16 5.09 8.66
CA ASP A 53 -3.49 4.59 10.00
C ASP A 53 -4.03 3.16 9.92
N ARG A 54 -3.38 2.25 10.62
CA ARG A 54 -3.69 0.82 10.54
C ARG A 54 -5.11 0.48 11.01
N GLU A 55 -5.59 1.12 12.07
CA GLU A 55 -6.92 0.85 12.61
C GLU A 55 -8.00 1.43 11.70
N MET A 56 -7.87 2.70 11.30
CA MET A 56 -8.80 3.35 10.37
C MET A 56 -8.86 2.62 9.01
N PHE A 57 -7.73 2.16 8.51
CA PHE A 57 -7.68 1.39 7.27
C PHE A 57 -8.36 0.03 7.40
N LYS A 58 -8.14 -0.67 8.51
CA LYS A 58 -8.79 -1.94 8.80
C LYS A 58 -10.31 -1.78 8.90
N GLU A 59 -10.79 -0.77 9.65
CA GLU A 59 -12.22 -0.46 9.76
C GLU A 59 -12.83 -0.20 8.38
N LEU A 60 -12.20 0.61 7.55
CA LEU A 60 -12.65 0.86 6.18
C LEU A 60 -12.74 -0.43 5.37
N CYS A 61 -11.74 -1.29 5.43
CA CYS A 61 -11.73 -2.56 4.71
C CYS A 61 -12.87 -3.48 5.19
N GLU A 62 -13.11 -3.55 6.49
CA GLU A 62 -14.21 -4.33 7.08
C GLU A 62 -15.58 -3.80 6.60
N GLU A 63 -15.79 -2.48 6.58
CA GLU A 63 -17.01 -1.85 6.05
C GLU A 63 -17.23 -2.18 4.57
N LEU A 64 -16.16 -2.25 3.79
CA LEU A 64 -16.21 -2.58 2.37
C LEU A 64 -16.31 -4.09 2.09
N GLY A 65 -16.14 -4.92 3.11
CA GLY A 65 -16.04 -6.37 2.95
C GLY A 65 -14.76 -6.82 2.25
N GLU A 66 -13.70 -6.02 2.34
CA GLU A 66 -12.38 -6.36 1.80
C GLU A 66 -11.54 -7.08 2.88
N PRO A 67 -10.93 -8.24 2.55
CA PRO A 67 -10.20 -9.01 3.53
C PRO A 67 -8.85 -8.36 3.85
N VAL A 68 -8.65 -8.02 5.13
CA VAL A 68 -7.35 -7.62 5.67
C VAL A 68 -6.70 -8.77 6.42
N LEU A 69 -5.39 -8.69 6.59
CA LEU A 69 -4.65 -9.75 7.28
C LEU A 69 -5.10 -9.85 8.74
N PRO A 70 -5.61 -11.02 9.18
CA PRO A 70 -6.01 -11.21 10.56
C PRO A 70 -4.83 -10.97 11.50
N SER A 71 -4.97 -10.06 12.43
CA SER A 71 -3.93 -9.72 13.39
C SER A 71 -4.55 -9.21 14.69
N ASP A 72 -3.82 -9.38 15.81
CA ASP A 72 -4.18 -8.81 17.10
C ASP A 72 -2.92 -8.61 17.95
N ILE A 73 -3.01 -7.78 18.99
CA ILE A 73 -1.91 -7.48 19.91
C ILE A 73 -2.13 -8.29 21.19
N ALA A 74 -1.06 -8.88 21.70
CA ALA A 74 -1.07 -9.59 22.98
C ALA A 74 0.03 -9.04 23.91
N SER A 75 -0.30 -8.92 25.20
CA SER A 75 0.60 -8.43 26.25
C SER A 75 0.97 -9.54 27.25
N SER A 76 0.41 -10.72 27.10
CA SER A 76 0.72 -11.91 27.91
C SER A 76 0.81 -13.17 27.05
N MET A 77 1.32 -14.24 27.63
CA MET A 77 1.37 -15.56 26.98
C MET A 77 -0.04 -16.11 26.71
N GLU A 78 -0.93 -15.95 27.68
CA GLU A 78 -2.31 -16.42 27.60
C GLU A 78 -3.08 -15.70 26.49
N GLU A 79 -2.97 -14.38 26.45
CA GLU A 79 -3.56 -13.57 25.36
C GLU A 79 -2.99 -13.99 24.00
N GLY A 80 -1.68 -14.18 23.92
CA GLY A 80 -0.99 -14.58 22.69
C GLY A 80 -1.47 -15.93 22.17
N LEU A 81 -1.64 -16.91 23.03
CA LEU A 81 -2.20 -18.22 22.66
C LEU A 81 -3.64 -18.11 22.16
N ALA A 82 -4.48 -17.33 22.83
CA ALA A 82 -5.86 -17.12 22.41
C ALA A 82 -5.94 -16.46 21.03
N VAL A 83 -5.09 -15.45 20.79
CA VAL A 83 -4.98 -14.78 19.48
C VAL A 83 -4.50 -15.75 18.40
N ALA A 84 -3.44 -16.52 18.66
CA ALA A 84 -2.90 -17.48 17.70
C ALA A 84 -3.89 -18.58 17.34
N GLN A 85 -4.66 -19.08 18.33
CA GLN A 85 -5.73 -20.05 18.10
C GLN A 85 -6.89 -19.47 17.29
N LYS A 86 -7.29 -18.22 17.56
CA LYS A 86 -8.33 -17.51 16.81
C LYS A 86 -7.93 -17.27 15.35
N ILE A 87 -6.68 -16.84 15.10
CA ILE A 87 -6.14 -16.58 13.76
C ILE A 87 -5.88 -17.90 13.00
N GLY A 88 -5.45 -18.93 13.70
CA GLY A 88 -5.02 -20.20 13.15
C GLY A 88 -3.59 -20.16 12.61
N TYR A 89 -2.80 -21.19 12.92
CA TYR A 89 -1.43 -21.33 12.42
C TYR A 89 -1.37 -21.53 10.89
N PRO A 90 -0.25 -21.15 10.24
CA PRO A 90 0.92 -20.48 10.80
C PRO A 90 0.68 -19.00 11.10
N VAL A 91 1.43 -18.45 12.08
CA VAL A 91 1.38 -17.05 12.48
C VAL A 91 2.77 -16.41 12.47
N VAL A 92 2.80 -15.09 12.41
CA VAL A 92 4.01 -14.26 12.54
C VAL A 92 3.91 -13.45 13.82
N LEU A 93 4.99 -13.40 14.58
CA LEU A 93 5.10 -12.59 15.79
C LEU A 93 6.03 -11.41 15.51
N ARG A 94 5.61 -10.22 15.94
CA ARG A 94 6.40 -8.98 15.82
C ARG A 94 6.37 -8.23 17.15
N PRO A 95 7.46 -8.22 17.92
CA PRO A 95 7.54 -7.43 19.15
C PRO A 95 7.37 -5.95 18.83
N ALA A 96 6.58 -5.24 19.64
CA ALA A 96 6.40 -3.80 19.45
C ALA A 96 7.69 -3.03 19.77
N PHE A 97 7.94 -1.97 19.02
CA PHE A 97 9.08 -1.04 19.19
C PHE A 97 10.47 -1.67 19.12
N THR A 98 10.63 -2.81 18.43
CA THR A 98 11.95 -3.39 18.13
C THR A 98 12.45 -2.92 16.77
N LEU A 99 13.78 -2.79 16.63
CA LEU A 99 14.42 -2.39 15.38
C LEU A 99 14.77 -3.62 14.53
N GLY A 100 14.56 -3.51 13.20
CA GLY A 100 15.03 -4.50 12.24
C GLY A 100 14.41 -5.89 12.38
N GLY A 101 13.20 -6.01 12.94
CA GLY A 101 12.52 -7.31 13.10
C GLY A 101 13.11 -8.19 14.21
N THR A 102 13.96 -7.63 15.08
CA THR A 102 14.59 -8.37 16.19
C THR A 102 13.54 -8.99 17.12
N GLY A 103 13.65 -10.28 17.38
CA GLY A 103 12.76 -11.03 18.26
C GLY A 103 11.43 -11.45 17.62
N GLY A 104 11.18 -11.09 16.37
CA GLY A 104 10.08 -11.61 15.57
C GLY A 104 10.40 -12.99 14.99
N GLY A 105 9.37 -13.68 14.49
CA GLY A 105 9.54 -14.99 13.87
C GLY A 105 8.24 -15.59 13.40
N PHE A 106 8.35 -16.73 12.73
CA PHE A 106 7.24 -17.54 12.26
C PHE A 106 7.02 -18.71 13.20
N ALA A 107 5.77 -19.06 13.44
CA ALA A 107 5.38 -20.26 14.17
C ALA A 107 4.35 -21.03 13.32
N ASP A 108 4.71 -22.24 12.94
CA ASP A 108 3.84 -23.11 12.15
C ASP A 108 2.85 -23.90 13.06
N ASN A 109 3.12 -23.92 14.36
CA ASN A 109 2.32 -24.61 15.37
C ASN A 109 2.55 -24.00 16.77
N GLU A 110 1.76 -24.47 17.75
CA GLU A 110 1.84 -24.00 19.13
C GLU A 110 3.20 -24.27 19.80
N ALA A 111 3.84 -25.41 19.49
CA ALA A 111 5.14 -25.75 20.07
C ALA A 111 6.25 -24.77 19.65
N GLU A 112 6.19 -24.27 18.45
CA GLU A 112 7.09 -23.21 17.93
C GLU A 112 6.68 -21.82 18.46
N PHE A 113 5.37 -21.59 18.62
CA PHE A 113 4.85 -20.31 19.09
C PHE A 113 5.30 -19.98 20.51
N LEU A 114 5.25 -20.92 21.45
CA LEU A 114 5.54 -20.69 22.87
C LEU A 114 6.92 -20.06 23.13
N PRO A 115 8.04 -20.63 22.64
CA PRO A 115 9.36 -20.03 22.84
C PRO A 115 9.50 -18.70 22.13
N LEU A 116 8.93 -18.52 20.94
CA LEU A 116 8.95 -17.27 20.19
C LEU A 116 8.20 -16.16 20.93
N MET A 117 6.99 -16.45 21.43
CA MET A 117 6.18 -15.48 22.18
C MET A 117 6.87 -15.02 23.45
N LYS A 118 7.47 -15.97 24.21
CA LYS A 118 8.25 -15.65 25.42
C LYS A 118 9.41 -14.70 25.10
N ASN A 119 10.15 -14.98 24.02
CA ASN A 119 11.25 -14.13 23.57
C ASN A 119 10.75 -12.76 23.11
N ALA A 120 9.69 -12.72 22.32
CA ALA A 120 9.10 -11.49 21.78
C ALA A 120 8.61 -10.55 22.89
N LEU A 121 7.92 -11.07 23.91
CA LEU A 121 7.48 -10.31 25.09
C LEU A 121 8.67 -9.73 25.88
N SER A 122 9.76 -10.49 26.00
CA SER A 122 10.95 -10.05 26.74
C SER A 122 11.73 -8.94 26.01
N LEU A 123 11.66 -8.91 24.69
CA LEU A 123 12.39 -7.93 23.86
C LEU A 123 11.58 -6.65 23.58
N SER A 124 10.25 -6.71 23.72
CA SER A 124 9.39 -5.54 23.57
C SER A 124 9.52 -4.62 24.79
N PRO A 125 9.93 -3.34 24.64
CA PRO A 125 10.01 -2.39 25.75
C PRO A 125 8.68 -2.14 26.47
N VAL A 126 7.56 -2.43 25.81
CA VAL A 126 6.20 -2.25 26.31
C VAL A 126 5.48 -3.59 26.56
N SER A 127 6.22 -4.71 26.48
CA SER A 127 5.67 -6.06 26.64
C SER A 127 4.45 -6.34 25.74
N GLN A 128 4.50 -5.86 24.49
CA GLN A 128 3.45 -6.09 23.50
C GLN A 128 4.02 -6.78 22.26
N VAL A 129 3.25 -7.73 21.74
CA VAL A 129 3.58 -8.50 20.54
C VAL A 129 2.38 -8.47 19.59
N LEU A 130 2.60 -8.03 18.36
CA LEU A 130 1.64 -8.19 17.29
C LEU A 130 1.73 -9.61 16.76
N ILE A 131 0.60 -10.30 16.69
CA ILE A 131 0.45 -11.64 16.13
C ILE A 131 -0.40 -11.52 14.88
N GLU A 132 0.13 -11.95 13.73
CA GLU A 132 -0.52 -11.84 12.43
C GLU A 132 -0.61 -13.23 11.77
N LYS A 133 -1.62 -13.43 10.92
CA LYS A 133 -1.68 -14.60 10.03
C LYS A 133 -0.45 -14.61 9.13
N SER A 134 0.23 -15.76 9.05
CA SER A 134 1.34 -15.92 8.10
C SER A 134 0.82 -16.03 6.65
N ILE A 135 1.39 -15.23 5.78
CA ILE A 135 1.15 -15.26 4.33
C ILE A 135 2.38 -15.79 3.57
N LYS A 136 3.23 -16.55 4.26
CA LYS A 136 4.36 -17.22 3.64
C LYS A 136 3.89 -18.14 2.51
N GLY A 137 4.45 -17.96 1.32
CA GLY A 137 4.09 -18.72 0.13
C GLY A 137 2.92 -18.14 -0.67
N TYR A 138 2.31 -17.04 -0.22
CA TYR A 138 1.35 -16.28 -1.03
C TYR A 138 2.07 -15.51 -2.14
N LYS A 139 1.35 -15.24 -3.23
CA LYS A 139 1.81 -14.34 -4.29
C LYS A 139 1.62 -12.90 -3.84
N GLU A 140 2.62 -12.06 -4.06
CA GLU A 140 2.48 -10.62 -3.86
C GLU A 140 2.14 -9.96 -5.19
N ILE A 141 0.95 -9.37 -5.25
CA ILE A 141 0.40 -8.73 -6.44
C ILE A 141 0.13 -7.26 -6.13
N GLU A 142 0.57 -6.39 -7.02
CA GLU A 142 0.36 -4.95 -6.90
C GLU A 142 -0.49 -4.42 -8.07
N TYR A 143 -1.33 -3.45 -7.78
CA TYR A 143 -2.06 -2.65 -8.78
C TYR A 143 -1.66 -1.19 -8.67
N GLU A 144 -1.26 -0.60 -9.78
CA GLU A 144 -1.16 0.84 -9.92
C GLU A 144 -2.49 1.36 -10.46
N VAL A 145 -3.14 2.20 -9.67
CA VAL A 145 -4.46 2.75 -9.96
C VAL A 145 -4.42 4.27 -9.97
N MET A 146 -5.36 4.87 -10.68
CA MET A 146 -5.48 6.32 -10.79
C MET A 146 -6.94 6.72 -10.66
N ARG A 147 -7.22 7.81 -9.94
CA ARG A 147 -8.57 8.37 -9.81
C ARG A 147 -8.52 9.89 -9.82
N ASP A 148 -9.52 10.51 -10.44
CA ASP A 148 -9.74 11.96 -10.44
C ASP A 148 -10.90 12.40 -9.53
N ALA A 149 -11.12 13.71 -9.44
CA ALA A 149 -12.18 14.29 -8.60
C ALA A 149 -13.61 13.92 -9.07
N ASN A 150 -13.80 13.54 -10.34
CA ASN A 150 -15.09 13.12 -10.90
C ASN A 150 -15.37 11.62 -10.70
N ASP A 151 -14.56 10.94 -9.88
CA ASP A 151 -14.65 9.50 -9.63
C ASP A 151 -14.35 8.61 -10.85
N THR A 152 -13.74 9.15 -11.91
CA THR A 152 -13.17 8.31 -12.96
C THR A 152 -11.95 7.59 -12.38
N ALA A 153 -12.00 6.27 -12.35
CA ALA A 153 -10.92 5.45 -11.80
C ALA A 153 -10.53 4.36 -12.79
N ILE A 154 -9.22 4.18 -12.96
CA ILE A 154 -8.61 3.19 -13.87
C ILE A 154 -7.51 2.42 -13.20
N THR A 155 -7.20 1.23 -13.72
CA THR A 155 -5.96 0.52 -13.44
C THR A 155 -4.95 0.79 -14.54
N ILE A 156 -3.72 1.17 -14.16
CA ILE A 156 -2.64 1.43 -15.13
C ILE A 156 -1.96 0.13 -15.51
N CYS A 157 -1.64 -0.67 -14.53
CA CYS A 157 -1.17 -2.05 -14.70
C CYS A 157 -1.23 -2.80 -13.39
N ASN A 158 -1.09 -4.12 -13.47
CA ASN A 158 -0.75 -4.94 -12.33
C ASN A 158 0.70 -5.44 -12.44
N MET A 159 1.27 -5.81 -11.30
CA MET A 159 2.64 -6.32 -11.19
C MET A 159 2.65 -7.51 -10.22
N GLU A 160 3.60 -8.40 -10.41
CA GLU A 160 3.83 -9.56 -9.56
C GLU A 160 5.26 -9.55 -9.05
N ASN A 161 5.43 -9.63 -7.73
CA ASN A 161 6.72 -9.81 -7.09
C ASN A 161 7.05 -11.32 -7.07
N LEU A 162 8.21 -11.69 -7.60
CA LEU A 162 8.65 -13.08 -7.63
C LEU A 162 9.33 -13.52 -6.34
N ASP A 163 9.84 -12.57 -5.57
CA ASP A 163 10.41 -12.83 -4.26
C ASP A 163 9.32 -13.08 -3.20
N PRO A 164 9.67 -13.73 -2.08
CA PRO A 164 8.71 -14.00 -1.01
C PRO A 164 8.03 -12.73 -0.48
N VAL A 165 6.74 -12.85 -0.15
CA VAL A 165 5.96 -11.74 0.44
C VAL A 165 6.68 -11.14 1.64
N GLY A 166 6.75 -9.81 1.66
CA GLY A 166 7.44 -9.03 2.70
C GLY A 166 8.82 -8.54 2.29
N ILE A 167 9.36 -8.95 1.12
CA ILE A 167 10.51 -8.30 0.51
C ILE A 167 10.01 -7.07 -0.24
N HIS A 168 10.58 -5.91 0.10
CA HIS A 168 10.12 -4.65 -0.48
C HIS A 168 10.22 -4.66 -2.02
N THR A 169 9.16 -4.23 -2.71
CA THR A 169 9.09 -4.16 -4.18
C THR A 169 10.30 -3.47 -4.83
N GLY A 170 10.91 -2.49 -4.14
CA GLY A 170 12.15 -1.84 -4.59
C GLY A 170 13.31 -2.82 -4.77
N ASP A 171 13.35 -3.86 -3.95
CA ASP A 171 14.45 -4.81 -3.82
C ASP A 171 14.13 -6.18 -4.44
N SER A 172 12.89 -6.37 -4.91
CA SER A 172 12.39 -7.61 -5.51
C SER A 172 12.56 -7.65 -7.03
N ILE A 173 12.56 -8.85 -7.58
CA ILE A 173 12.31 -9.09 -9.01
C ILE A 173 10.80 -8.90 -9.24
N VAL A 174 10.44 -7.99 -10.14
CA VAL A 174 9.04 -7.64 -10.40
C VAL A 174 8.73 -7.81 -11.88
N VAL A 175 7.60 -8.44 -12.18
CA VAL A 175 7.11 -8.67 -13.55
C VAL A 175 5.84 -7.85 -13.77
N CYS A 176 5.77 -7.15 -14.89
CA CYS A 176 4.64 -6.33 -15.32
C CYS A 176 4.27 -6.66 -16.79
N PRO A 177 3.02 -7.02 -17.10
CA PRO A 177 1.94 -7.38 -16.18
C PRO A 177 2.23 -8.71 -15.47
N SER A 178 1.49 -9.03 -14.40
CA SER A 178 1.60 -10.32 -13.71
C SER A 178 1.33 -11.48 -14.67
N GLN A 179 2.09 -12.58 -14.52
CA GLN A 179 2.06 -13.68 -15.47
C GLN A 179 1.37 -14.94 -14.93
N THR A 180 1.14 -15.02 -13.64
CA THR A 180 0.63 -16.24 -12.99
C THR A 180 -0.82 -16.13 -12.53
N LEU A 181 -1.50 -15.01 -12.81
CA LEU A 181 -2.91 -14.83 -12.48
C LEU A 181 -3.81 -15.41 -13.56
N THR A 182 -4.86 -16.10 -13.13
CA THR A 182 -6.01 -16.37 -13.98
C THR A 182 -6.80 -15.08 -14.23
N ASN A 183 -7.61 -15.07 -15.30
CA ASN A 183 -8.48 -13.92 -15.60
C ASN A 183 -9.42 -13.57 -14.42
N LYS A 184 -9.91 -14.59 -13.71
CA LYS A 184 -10.77 -14.39 -12.53
C LYS A 184 -10.04 -13.72 -11.37
N GLU A 185 -8.82 -14.16 -11.07
CA GLU A 185 -7.97 -13.56 -10.03
C GLU A 185 -7.61 -12.11 -10.38
N TYR A 186 -7.23 -11.88 -11.65
CA TYR A 186 -6.93 -10.55 -12.15
C TYR A 186 -8.10 -9.57 -11.90
N HIS A 187 -9.32 -9.94 -12.33
CA HIS A 187 -10.47 -9.05 -12.17
C HIS A 187 -10.89 -8.90 -10.71
N MET A 188 -10.81 -9.95 -9.92
CA MET A 188 -11.11 -9.90 -8.48
C MET A 188 -10.24 -8.87 -7.76
N LEU A 189 -8.92 -8.92 -7.96
CA LEU A 189 -7.99 -7.97 -7.32
C LEU A 189 -8.10 -6.56 -7.93
N ARG A 190 -8.35 -6.45 -9.24
CA ARG A 190 -8.62 -5.18 -9.90
C ARG A 190 -9.84 -4.47 -9.31
N ASP A 191 -10.93 -5.19 -9.16
CA ASP A 191 -12.17 -4.63 -8.62
C ASP A 191 -12.00 -4.20 -7.17
N SER A 192 -11.26 -4.97 -6.35
CA SER A 192 -10.86 -4.59 -5.00
C SER A 192 -10.02 -3.30 -5.00
N ALA A 193 -9.00 -3.21 -5.85
CA ALA A 193 -8.16 -2.02 -5.94
C ALA A 193 -8.96 -0.75 -6.31
N LEU A 194 -9.87 -0.85 -7.28
CA LEU A 194 -10.75 0.26 -7.67
C LEU A 194 -11.76 0.64 -6.59
N LYS A 195 -12.29 -0.34 -5.86
CA LYS A 195 -13.18 -0.12 -4.74
C LYS A 195 -12.49 0.67 -3.62
N ILE A 196 -11.26 0.28 -3.27
CA ILE A 196 -10.46 0.91 -2.22
C ILE A 196 -10.08 2.36 -2.59
N ILE A 197 -9.60 2.61 -3.80
CA ILE A 197 -9.21 3.97 -4.20
C ILE A 197 -10.40 4.93 -4.19
N ARG A 198 -11.60 4.45 -4.55
CA ARG A 198 -12.84 5.23 -4.48
C ARG A 198 -13.26 5.51 -3.04
N ALA A 199 -13.25 4.49 -2.18
CA ALA A 199 -13.64 4.64 -0.78
C ALA A 199 -12.72 5.61 -0.03
N LEU A 200 -11.43 5.55 -0.28
CA LEU A 200 -10.44 6.49 0.25
C LEU A 200 -10.50 7.87 -0.42
N GLN A 201 -11.29 8.05 -1.48
CA GLN A 201 -11.37 9.31 -2.23
C GLN A 201 -10.01 9.85 -2.66
N ILE A 202 -9.08 8.97 -3.05
CA ILE A 202 -7.75 9.36 -3.49
C ILE A 202 -7.86 10.11 -4.81
N GLU A 203 -7.11 11.22 -4.94
CA GLU A 203 -6.98 11.99 -6.17
C GLU A 203 -5.53 11.93 -6.66
N GLY A 204 -5.32 11.28 -7.78
CA GLY A 204 -4.01 10.96 -8.35
C GLY A 204 -3.71 9.47 -8.35
N GLY A 205 -2.42 9.14 -8.36
CA GLY A 205 -1.92 7.77 -8.38
C GLY A 205 -1.91 7.12 -7.01
N CYS A 206 -2.17 5.83 -6.99
CA CYS A 206 -2.15 4.99 -5.79
C CYS A 206 -1.64 3.59 -6.13
N ASN A 207 -0.86 3.03 -5.23
CA ASN A 207 -0.43 1.64 -5.29
C ASN A 207 -1.21 0.81 -4.26
N VAL A 208 -1.76 -0.32 -4.69
CA VAL A 208 -2.51 -1.25 -3.83
C VAL A 208 -1.83 -2.61 -3.88
N GLN A 209 -1.48 -3.15 -2.72
CA GLN A 209 -0.73 -4.41 -2.59
C GLN A 209 -1.60 -5.50 -1.97
N PHE A 210 -1.55 -6.67 -2.59
CA PHE A 210 -2.30 -7.86 -2.20
C PHE A 210 -1.39 -9.04 -1.97
N ALA A 211 -1.75 -9.89 -1.00
CA ALA A 211 -1.26 -11.26 -0.91
C ALA A 211 -2.37 -12.20 -1.39
N LEU A 212 -2.09 -13.00 -2.42
CA LEU A 212 -3.02 -13.97 -2.99
C LEU A 212 -2.54 -15.38 -2.71
N ASP A 213 -3.41 -16.23 -2.13
CA ASP A 213 -3.14 -17.65 -1.97
C ASP A 213 -2.99 -18.33 -3.34
N PRO A 214 -1.88 -19.00 -3.64
CA PRO A 214 -1.66 -19.65 -4.93
C PRO A 214 -2.60 -20.83 -5.23
N ASN A 215 -3.30 -21.34 -4.22
CA ASN A 215 -4.16 -22.53 -4.32
C ASN A 215 -5.65 -22.24 -4.20
N SER A 216 -6.02 -20.99 -3.93
CA SER A 216 -7.43 -20.58 -3.80
C SER A 216 -7.63 -19.15 -4.27
N PHE A 217 -8.87 -18.65 -4.17
CA PHE A 217 -9.19 -17.23 -4.43
C PHE A 217 -9.09 -16.36 -3.16
N GLN A 218 -8.52 -16.90 -2.08
CA GLN A 218 -8.31 -16.13 -0.86
C GLN A 218 -7.19 -15.12 -1.07
N TYR A 219 -7.45 -13.88 -0.75
CA TYR A 219 -6.46 -12.82 -0.74
C TYR A 219 -6.57 -11.96 0.50
N TYR A 220 -5.55 -11.18 0.74
CA TYR A 220 -5.54 -10.14 1.77
C TYR A 220 -5.01 -8.85 1.18
N LEU A 221 -5.65 -7.76 1.56
CA LEU A 221 -5.14 -6.43 1.30
C LEU A 221 -4.03 -6.14 2.30
N ILE A 222 -2.83 -5.84 1.79
CA ILE A 222 -1.63 -5.66 2.62
C ILE A 222 -1.37 -4.20 2.92
N GLU A 223 -1.37 -3.37 1.87
CA GLU A 223 -0.99 -1.98 1.98
C GLU A 223 -1.60 -1.16 0.85
N VAL A 224 -1.93 0.09 1.16
CA VAL A 224 -2.33 1.09 0.18
C VAL A 224 -1.40 2.29 0.34
N ASN A 225 -0.77 2.69 -0.76
CA ASN A 225 0.11 3.85 -0.79
C ASN A 225 -0.58 4.97 -1.57
N PRO A 226 -1.18 5.99 -0.91
CA PRO A 226 -1.96 7.06 -1.55
C PRO A 226 -1.05 8.12 -2.20
N ARG A 227 -0.10 7.69 -2.99
CA ARG A 227 0.96 8.51 -3.58
C ARG A 227 1.66 7.79 -4.72
N VAL A 228 2.38 8.56 -5.55
CA VAL A 228 3.34 8.00 -6.50
C VAL A 228 4.52 7.37 -5.74
N SER A 229 4.93 6.18 -6.16
CA SER A 229 5.92 5.35 -5.49
C SER A 229 7.02 4.87 -6.44
N ARG A 230 7.95 4.07 -5.93
CA ARG A 230 8.96 3.40 -6.78
C ARG A 230 8.34 2.41 -7.77
N SER A 231 7.28 1.73 -7.38
CA SER A 231 6.50 0.86 -8.27
C SER A 231 5.80 1.64 -9.37
N SER A 232 5.31 2.86 -9.09
CA SER A 232 4.73 3.74 -10.10
C SER A 232 5.74 4.13 -11.20
N ALA A 233 7.02 4.26 -10.86
CA ALA A 233 8.08 4.51 -11.84
C ALA A 233 8.29 3.31 -12.77
N LEU A 234 8.26 2.08 -12.22
CA LEU A 234 8.29 0.85 -13.02
C LEU A 234 7.05 0.74 -13.90
N ALA A 235 5.88 0.92 -13.33
CA ALA A 235 4.60 0.89 -14.02
C ALA A 235 4.56 1.90 -15.20
N SER A 236 5.06 3.12 -14.98
CA SER A 236 5.14 4.14 -16.03
C SER A 236 6.05 3.72 -17.18
N LYS A 237 7.20 3.10 -16.88
CA LYS A 237 8.12 2.59 -17.91
C LYS A 237 7.55 1.39 -18.65
N ALA A 238 6.90 0.49 -17.93
CA ALA A 238 6.32 -0.71 -18.51
C ALA A 238 5.12 -0.40 -19.40
N SER A 239 4.21 0.44 -18.94
CA SER A 239 2.95 0.75 -19.61
C SER A 239 3.02 1.92 -20.61
N GLY A 240 4.05 2.76 -20.51
CA GLY A 240 4.12 4.03 -21.24
C GLY A 240 3.16 5.10 -20.68
N TYR A 241 2.42 4.80 -19.62
CA TYR A 241 1.50 5.75 -18.99
C TYR A 241 2.26 6.66 -17.99
N PRO A 242 2.27 7.99 -18.19
CA PRO A 242 3.09 8.89 -17.39
C PRO A 242 2.43 9.23 -16.05
N ILE A 243 2.44 8.31 -15.08
CA ILE A 243 1.72 8.37 -13.79
C ILE A 243 1.96 9.71 -13.08
N ALA A 244 3.21 10.11 -12.88
CA ALA A 244 3.54 11.32 -12.15
C ALA A 244 3.00 12.59 -12.84
N ARG A 245 3.09 12.65 -14.19
CA ARG A 245 2.55 13.76 -14.98
C ARG A 245 1.03 13.84 -14.87
N VAL A 246 0.35 12.71 -14.94
CA VAL A 246 -1.12 12.64 -14.84
C VAL A 246 -1.55 12.99 -13.42
N SER A 247 -0.90 12.44 -12.39
CA SER A 247 -1.18 12.79 -10.98
C SER A 247 -1.01 14.29 -10.71
N ALA A 248 0.04 14.91 -11.28
CA ALA A 248 0.24 16.36 -11.14
C ALA A 248 -0.89 17.17 -11.78
N LYS A 249 -1.39 16.74 -12.94
CA LYS A 249 -2.51 17.41 -13.60
C LYS A 249 -3.82 17.22 -12.84
N ILE A 250 -4.08 16.04 -12.30
CA ILE A 250 -5.25 15.79 -11.42
C ILE A 250 -5.16 16.70 -10.20
N GLY A 251 -3.99 16.80 -9.58
CA GLY A 251 -3.79 17.67 -8.42
C GLY A 251 -4.11 19.15 -8.65
N VAL A 252 -4.00 19.64 -9.89
CA VAL A 252 -4.40 21.01 -10.27
C VAL A 252 -5.80 21.07 -10.90
N GLY A 253 -6.62 20.04 -10.74
CA GLY A 253 -8.05 20.04 -11.06
C GLY A 253 -8.45 19.49 -12.43
N TYR A 254 -7.53 18.92 -13.22
CA TYR A 254 -7.90 18.22 -14.45
C TYR A 254 -8.52 16.85 -14.17
N THR A 255 -9.49 16.47 -14.98
CA THR A 255 -10.05 15.11 -14.98
C THR A 255 -9.29 14.20 -15.97
N LEU A 256 -9.40 12.88 -15.79
CA LEU A 256 -8.66 11.91 -16.62
C LEU A 256 -9.01 12.00 -18.11
N ASP A 257 -10.24 12.30 -18.45
CA ASP A 257 -10.71 12.47 -19.83
C ASP A 257 -10.20 13.76 -20.49
N GLU A 258 -9.91 14.80 -19.71
CA GLU A 258 -9.34 16.06 -20.18
C GLU A 258 -7.82 15.97 -20.44
N ILE A 259 -7.14 15.02 -19.75
CA ILE A 259 -5.69 14.88 -19.86
C ILE A 259 -5.31 14.10 -21.11
N ARG A 260 -4.74 14.81 -22.10
CA ARG A 260 -4.25 14.19 -23.34
C ARG A 260 -2.90 13.51 -23.14
N LEU A 261 -2.81 12.28 -23.63
CA LEU A 261 -1.59 11.50 -23.82
C LEU A 261 -1.21 11.48 -25.30
N ALA A 262 -0.10 10.85 -25.68
CA ALA A 262 0.40 10.86 -27.06
C ALA A 262 -0.62 10.33 -28.08
N ASN A 263 -1.27 9.21 -27.75
CA ASN A 263 -2.19 8.51 -28.68
C ASN A 263 -3.63 8.39 -28.16
N THR A 264 -3.91 8.87 -26.93
CA THR A 264 -5.21 8.70 -26.28
C THR A 264 -5.40 9.74 -25.18
N CYS A 265 -6.40 9.58 -24.33
CA CYS A 265 -6.53 10.34 -23.09
C CYS A 265 -6.21 9.48 -21.86
N ALA A 266 -5.98 10.13 -20.73
CA ALA A 266 -5.57 9.45 -19.52
C ALA A 266 -6.66 8.57 -18.88
N ALA A 267 -7.91 8.66 -19.33
CA ALA A 267 -9.03 7.83 -18.86
C ALA A 267 -9.00 6.39 -19.40
N PHE A 268 -8.15 6.09 -20.40
CA PHE A 268 -8.06 4.74 -20.95
C PHE A 268 -6.96 3.92 -20.27
N GLU A 269 -7.32 2.71 -19.86
CA GLU A 269 -6.37 1.74 -19.30
C GLU A 269 -5.37 1.28 -20.37
N PRO A 270 -4.06 1.29 -20.06
CA PRO A 270 -3.07 0.72 -20.97
C PRO A 270 -3.27 -0.78 -21.18
N THR A 271 -3.00 -1.25 -22.39
CA THR A 271 -2.95 -2.67 -22.72
C THR A 271 -1.54 -3.04 -23.15
N LEU A 272 -0.95 -4.03 -22.50
CA LEU A 272 0.42 -4.48 -22.77
C LEU A 272 0.40 -5.80 -23.54
N ASP A 273 1.13 -5.86 -24.64
CA ASP A 273 1.37 -7.05 -25.45
C ASP A 273 2.80 -7.61 -25.28
N TYR A 274 3.49 -7.15 -24.25
CA TYR A 274 4.84 -7.58 -23.86
C TYR A 274 4.95 -7.65 -22.34
N VAL A 275 6.02 -8.27 -21.87
CA VAL A 275 6.33 -8.41 -20.44
C VAL A 275 7.59 -7.63 -20.13
N VAL A 276 7.54 -6.85 -19.05
CA VAL A 276 8.70 -6.13 -18.51
C VAL A 276 9.10 -6.76 -17.20
N THR A 277 10.36 -7.16 -17.08
CA THR A 277 10.93 -7.68 -15.84
C THR A 277 11.93 -6.67 -15.28
N LYS A 278 11.68 -6.22 -14.06
CA LYS A 278 12.63 -5.43 -13.28
C LYS A 278 13.49 -6.39 -12.45
N MET A 279 14.79 -6.28 -12.60
CA MET A 279 15.75 -6.98 -11.74
C MET A 279 16.53 -5.97 -10.90
N PRO A 280 16.58 -6.11 -9.57
CA PRO A 280 17.42 -5.27 -8.73
C PRO A 280 18.89 -5.57 -8.99
N ARG A 281 19.73 -4.55 -8.89
CA ARG A 281 21.18 -4.68 -8.92
C ARG A 281 21.72 -4.16 -7.60
N PHE A 282 22.28 -5.05 -6.84
CA PHE A 282 22.99 -4.72 -5.61
C PHE A 282 24.47 -4.45 -5.90
N PRO A 283 25.12 -3.55 -5.11
CA PRO A 283 26.55 -3.27 -5.23
C PRO A 283 27.42 -4.46 -4.84
#